data_a7407f03300218854f0c667e1a4f899f
#
_entry.id   a7407f03300218854f0c667e1a4f899f
#
_cell.length_a   1.000
_cell.length_b   1.000
_cell.length_c   1.000
_cell.angle_alpha   90.00
_cell.angle_beta   90.00
_cell.angle_gamma   90.00
#
_symmetry.space_group_name_H-M   'P 1'
#
loop_
_entity.id
_entity.type
_entity.pdbx_description
1 polymer ?
#
loop_
_entity_poly.entity_id
_entity_poly.type
_entity_poly.pdbx_seq_one_letter_code
_entity_poly.pdbx_strand_id
1 'polypeptide(L)'
;MTFVTKPRVHHPNLPINELGLTRRDYEGSVSTLCAGCGHDSVSAAIVQACAELSLPPHRFAKVSGIGCSSKTPSYFLNRSHGFNSVHGRMPSVITGANLANRDLMCIGVSGDGDSASIGLGQFAHVVRRRTNMLYLVDNNGTYGLTKGQFSATNDKGSTSKKGVPNLYEPIDLVSLALQLGASFV
;
A
#
# COMPACT_ATOMS: atom_id res chain seq x y z
N MET A 1 21.87 -7.74 -28.16
CA MET A 1 21.93 -8.85 -27.18
C MET A 1 20.57 -9.52 -27.18
N THR A 2 20.50 -10.77 -27.59
CA THR A 2 19.26 -11.56 -27.54
C THR A 2 19.04 -12.02 -26.08
N PHE A 3 18.02 -11.50 -25.45
CA PHE A 3 17.58 -12.00 -24.16
C PHE A 3 16.88 -13.35 -24.33
N VAL A 4 17.51 -14.42 -23.93
CA VAL A 4 16.83 -15.72 -23.81
C VAL A 4 16.07 -15.71 -22.48
N THR A 5 14.77 -15.54 -22.54
CA THR A 5 13.90 -15.66 -21.37
C THR A 5 13.92 -17.11 -20.90
N LYS A 6 14.29 -17.35 -19.63
CA LYS A 6 14.18 -18.69 -19.05
C LYS A 6 12.72 -19.17 -19.10
N PRO A 7 12.45 -20.38 -19.58
CA PRO A 7 11.11 -20.92 -19.55
C PRO A 7 10.61 -20.98 -18.09
N ARG A 8 9.36 -20.56 -17.89
CA ARG A 8 8.69 -20.69 -16.58
C ARG A 8 8.14 -22.08 -16.47
N VAL A 9 8.67 -22.84 -15.53
CA VAL A 9 8.12 -24.15 -15.21
C VAL A 9 6.93 -23.93 -14.28
N HIS A 10 5.72 -24.21 -14.79
CA HIS A 10 4.50 -24.24 -13.98
C HIS A 10 4.18 -25.69 -13.64
N HIS A 11 3.79 -25.93 -12.40
CA HIS A 11 3.23 -27.23 -12.04
C HIS A 11 1.89 -27.41 -12.79
N PRO A 12 1.67 -28.52 -13.52
CA PRO A 12 0.51 -28.67 -14.39
C PRO A 12 -0.85 -28.61 -13.66
N ASN A 13 -0.86 -28.86 -12.36
CA ASN A 13 -2.08 -28.85 -11.54
C ASN A 13 -2.30 -27.52 -10.77
N LEU A 14 -1.49 -26.48 -11.02
CA LEU A 14 -1.76 -25.17 -10.41
C LEU A 14 -2.93 -24.50 -11.13
N PRO A 15 -3.93 -23.99 -10.39
CA PRO A 15 -5.03 -23.25 -10.99
C PRO A 15 -4.48 -22.01 -11.69
N ILE A 16 -4.95 -21.79 -12.91
CA ILE A 16 -4.67 -20.59 -13.72
C ILE A 16 -5.95 -19.78 -13.87
N ASN A 17 -5.80 -18.46 -13.96
CA ASN A 17 -6.91 -17.56 -14.23
C ASN A 17 -7.14 -17.37 -15.75
N GLU A 18 -8.06 -16.49 -16.12
CA GLU A 18 -8.42 -16.19 -17.51
C GLU A 18 -7.23 -15.68 -18.37
N LEU A 19 -6.19 -15.13 -17.73
CA LEU A 19 -4.97 -14.70 -18.38
C LEU A 19 -3.91 -15.80 -18.51
N GLY A 20 -4.22 -17.04 -18.09
CA GLY A 20 -3.26 -18.14 -18.01
C GLY A 20 -2.19 -17.93 -16.94
N LEU A 21 -2.43 -17.06 -15.96
CA LEU A 21 -1.52 -16.77 -14.87
C LEU A 21 -1.92 -17.55 -13.61
N THR A 22 -0.89 -18.01 -12.89
CA THR A 22 -1.09 -18.60 -11.55
C THR A 22 -1.07 -17.49 -10.48
N ARG A 23 -1.55 -17.78 -9.27
CA ARG A 23 -1.45 -16.86 -8.13
C ARG A 23 0.00 -16.39 -7.89
N ARG A 24 0.99 -17.23 -8.13
CA ARG A 24 2.43 -16.89 -8.00
C ARG A 24 2.89 -15.79 -8.97
N ASP A 25 2.23 -15.63 -10.09
CA ASP A 25 2.56 -14.57 -11.04
C ASP A 25 2.19 -13.16 -10.52
N TYR A 26 1.36 -13.11 -9.47
CA TYR A 26 0.97 -11.89 -8.76
C TYR A 26 1.79 -11.64 -7.50
N GLU A 27 2.63 -12.56 -7.07
CA GLU A 27 3.51 -12.39 -5.92
C GLU A 27 4.67 -11.44 -6.25
N GLY A 28 5.29 -10.92 -5.20
CA GLY A 28 6.51 -10.12 -5.26
C GLY A 28 7.70 -10.83 -4.62
N SER A 29 8.58 -10.06 -3.99
CA SER A 29 9.70 -10.58 -3.23
C SER A 29 9.23 -11.21 -1.92
N VAL A 30 10.08 -12.04 -1.33
CA VAL A 30 9.83 -12.58 0.02
C VAL A 30 9.80 -11.43 1.03
N SER A 31 8.79 -11.43 1.91
CA SER A 31 8.63 -10.39 2.91
C SER A 31 9.77 -10.37 3.93
N THR A 32 10.17 -9.17 4.31
CA THR A 32 11.12 -8.90 5.40
C THR A 32 10.45 -8.20 6.58
N LEU A 33 9.11 -8.20 6.61
CA LEU A 33 8.33 -7.62 7.71
C LEU A 33 8.27 -8.59 8.91
N CYS A 34 7.88 -8.06 10.05
CA CYS A 34 7.78 -8.85 11.27
C CYS A 34 6.61 -9.83 11.18
N ALA A 35 6.83 -11.08 11.56
CA ALA A 35 5.78 -12.08 11.61
C ALA A 35 4.63 -11.62 12.53
N GLY A 36 3.39 -11.75 12.05
CA GLY A 36 2.18 -11.42 12.82
C GLY A 36 1.82 -9.94 12.89
N CYS A 37 2.54 -9.03 12.21
CA CYS A 37 2.19 -7.59 12.22
C CYS A 37 1.05 -7.20 11.27
N GLY A 38 0.50 -8.14 10.50
CA GLY A 38 -0.64 -7.93 9.62
C GLY A 38 -0.32 -7.48 8.19
N HIS A 39 0.80 -6.83 7.93
CA HIS A 39 1.18 -6.34 6.59
C HIS A 39 1.24 -7.46 5.53
N ASP A 40 1.72 -8.65 5.92
CA ASP A 40 1.78 -9.79 5.00
C ASP A 40 0.39 -10.29 4.62
N SER A 41 -0.57 -10.20 5.54
CA SER A 41 -1.98 -10.52 5.24
C SER A 41 -2.58 -9.56 4.23
N VAL A 42 -2.26 -8.26 4.33
CA VAL A 42 -2.67 -7.24 3.34
C VAL A 42 -2.07 -7.56 1.97
N SER A 43 -0.76 -7.85 1.91
CA SER A 43 -0.09 -8.24 0.66
C SER A 43 -0.72 -9.50 0.04
N ALA A 44 -1.00 -10.52 0.86
CA ALA A 44 -1.63 -11.75 0.41
C ALA A 44 -3.04 -11.53 -0.13
N ALA A 45 -3.82 -10.65 0.51
CA ALA A 45 -5.16 -10.27 0.05
C ALA A 45 -5.13 -9.55 -1.31
N ILE A 46 -4.17 -8.63 -1.51
CA ILE A 46 -3.98 -7.94 -2.79
C ILE A 46 -3.62 -8.96 -3.90
N VAL A 47 -2.69 -9.87 -3.62
CA VAL A 47 -2.29 -10.95 -4.56
C VAL A 47 -3.50 -11.80 -4.92
N GLN A 48 -4.28 -12.22 -3.93
CA GLN A 48 -5.46 -13.04 -4.13
C GLN A 48 -6.51 -12.32 -4.97
N ALA A 49 -6.86 -11.09 -4.61
CA ALA A 49 -7.86 -10.30 -5.33
C ALA A 49 -7.46 -10.06 -6.80
N CYS A 50 -6.20 -9.68 -7.04
CA CYS A 50 -5.72 -9.46 -8.41
C CYS A 50 -5.71 -10.74 -9.26
N ALA A 51 -5.39 -11.89 -8.65
CA ALA A 51 -5.40 -13.18 -9.33
C ALA A 51 -6.83 -13.64 -9.66
N GLU A 52 -7.76 -13.53 -8.70
CA GLU A 52 -9.18 -13.91 -8.88
C GLU A 52 -9.89 -13.02 -9.91
N LEU A 53 -9.59 -11.73 -9.91
CA LEU A 53 -10.14 -10.77 -10.88
C LEU A 53 -9.43 -10.81 -12.23
N SER A 54 -8.44 -11.69 -12.41
CA SER A 54 -7.65 -11.80 -13.65
C SER A 54 -7.07 -10.46 -14.12
N LEU A 55 -6.59 -9.61 -13.19
CA LEU A 55 -6.08 -8.29 -13.51
C LEU A 55 -4.64 -8.39 -14.05
N PRO A 56 -4.30 -7.77 -15.21
CA PRO A 56 -2.95 -7.85 -15.75
C PRO A 56 -1.91 -7.13 -14.87
N PRO A 57 -0.91 -7.81 -14.30
CA PRO A 57 0.05 -7.19 -13.38
C PRO A 57 0.78 -5.98 -13.93
N HIS A 58 1.10 -5.97 -15.24
CA HIS A 58 1.81 -4.86 -15.90
C HIS A 58 0.96 -3.58 -16.04
N ARG A 59 -0.35 -3.66 -15.79
CA ARG A 59 -1.24 -2.49 -15.81
C ARG A 59 -1.34 -1.79 -14.46
N PHE A 60 -0.53 -2.16 -13.49
CA PHE A 60 -0.52 -1.49 -12.19
C PHE A 60 0.63 -0.51 -12.04
N ALA A 61 0.32 0.63 -11.40
CA ALA A 61 1.28 1.51 -10.76
C ALA A 61 1.08 1.42 -9.25
N LYS A 62 2.07 0.87 -8.56
CA LYS A 62 2.06 0.75 -7.10
C LYS A 62 3.04 1.76 -6.50
N VAL A 63 2.56 2.54 -5.55
CA VAL A 63 3.33 3.62 -4.93
C VAL A 63 3.30 3.47 -3.42
N SER A 64 4.44 3.66 -2.78
CA SER A 64 4.57 3.62 -1.33
C SER A 64 5.06 4.94 -0.75
N GLY A 65 4.73 5.17 0.51
CA GLY A 65 5.34 6.20 1.33
C GLY A 65 6.63 5.74 2.01
N ILE A 66 6.82 6.11 3.26
CA ILE A 66 7.97 5.74 4.09
C ILE A 66 7.47 5.06 5.38
N GLY A 67 8.20 4.07 5.86
CA GLY A 67 7.89 3.29 7.05
C GLY A 67 7.85 1.78 6.78
N CYS A 68 7.33 0.99 7.71
CA CYS A 68 7.18 -0.46 7.53
C CYS A 68 6.28 -0.79 6.34
N SER A 69 5.13 -0.13 6.24
CA SER A 69 4.15 -0.29 5.16
C SER A 69 4.73 0.03 3.78
N SER A 70 5.76 0.88 3.69
CA SER A 70 6.41 1.24 2.43
C SER A 70 7.12 0.07 1.76
N LYS A 71 7.40 -1.00 2.49
CA LYS A 71 7.97 -2.23 1.93
C LYS A 71 6.93 -3.10 1.24
N THR A 72 5.67 -3.00 1.67
CA THR A 72 4.56 -3.84 1.21
C THR A 72 4.44 -3.92 -0.31
N PRO A 73 4.56 -2.84 -1.10
CA PRO A 73 4.51 -2.91 -2.55
C PRO A 73 5.59 -3.78 -3.20
N SER A 74 6.67 -4.11 -2.50
CA SER A 74 7.68 -5.04 -3.02
C SER A 74 7.23 -6.49 -2.96
N TYR A 75 6.21 -6.83 -2.18
CA TYR A 75 5.78 -8.19 -1.90
C TYR A 75 4.60 -8.67 -2.75
N PHE A 76 4.05 -7.80 -3.59
CA PHE A 76 3.00 -8.15 -4.54
C PHE A 76 3.27 -7.55 -5.91
N LEU A 77 2.65 -8.11 -6.95
CA LEU A 77 2.67 -7.63 -8.33
C LEU A 77 4.07 -7.25 -8.85
N ASN A 78 5.02 -8.19 -8.80
CA ASN A 78 6.41 -7.93 -9.18
C ASN A 78 6.59 -7.43 -10.63
N ARG A 79 5.60 -7.67 -11.51
CA ARG A 79 5.63 -7.24 -12.92
C ARG A 79 4.94 -5.90 -13.16
N SER A 80 4.62 -5.15 -12.11
CA SER A 80 4.01 -3.83 -12.19
C SER A 80 5.06 -2.71 -12.14
N HIS A 81 4.61 -1.48 -12.38
CA HIS A 81 5.42 -0.29 -12.16
C HIS A 81 5.44 0.02 -10.65
N GLY A 82 6.63 0.21 -10.08
CA GLY A 82 6.80 0.48 -8.66
C GLY A 82 7.53 1.79 -8.41
N PHE A 83 7.01 2.61 -7.48
CA PHE A 83 7.60 3.87 -7.05
C PHE A 83 7.63 3.94 -5.53
N ASN A 84 8.71 4.44 -4.99
CA ASN A 84 8.79 4.80 -3.59
C ASN A 84 8.88 6.32 -3.49
N SER A 85 7.99 6.94 -2.69
CA SER A 85 7.94 8.40 -2.56
C SER A 85 8.69 8.88 -1.32
N VAL A 86 8.90 10.18 -1.23
CA VAL A 86 9.31 10.86 0.00
C VAL A 86 8.18 10.76 1.03
N HIS A 87 8.55 10.80 2.31
CA HIS A 87 7.64 10.65 3.46
C HIS A 87 6.41 11.58 3.35
N GLY A 88 5.22 10.99 3.43
CA GLY A 88 3.95 11.69 3.32
C GLY A 88 3.59 12.18 1.92
N ARG A 89 4.35 11.80 0.86
CA ARG A 89 4.14 12.30 -0.50
C ARG A 89 3.66 11.26 -1.51
N MET A 90 3.36 10.04 -1.05
CA MET A 90 2.80 8.98 -1.89
C MET A 90 1.59 9.48 -2.71
N PRO A 91 0.61 10.23 -2.14
CA PRO A 91 -0.54 10.70 -2.91
C PRO A 91 -0.20 11.66 -4.05
N SER A 92 0.87 12.45 -3.93
CA SER A 92 1.33 13.34 -5.00
C SER A 92 1.99 12.54 -6.13
N VAL A 93 2.84 11.57 -5.79
CA VAL A 93 3.52 10.73 -6.78
C VAL A 93 2.50 9.91 -7.58
N ILE A 94 1.53 9.29 -6.89
CA ILE A 94 0.49 8.48 -7.55
C ILE A 94 -0.45 9.36 -8.40
N THR A 95 -0.72 10.58 -7.99
CA THR A 95 -1.46 11.55 -8.81
C THR A 95 -0.72 11.82 -10.12
N GLY A 96 0.60 12.03 -10.05
CA GLY A 96 1.44 12.21 -11.23
C GLY A 96 1.44 10.97 -12.14
N ALA A 97 1.59 9.79 -11.59
CA ALA A 97 1.55 8.53 -12.34
C ALA A 97 0.20 8.34 -13.05
N ASN A 98 -0.91 8.60 -12.37
CA ASN A 98 -2.26 8.51 -12.94
C ASN A 98 -2.50 9.54 -14.06
N LEU A 99 -1.93 10.75 -13.94
CA LEU A 99 -2.02 11.77 -14.99
C LEU A 99 -1.16 11.43 -16.19
N ALA A 100 0.01 10.83 -15.97
CA ALA A 100 0.92 10.42 -17.04
C ALA A 100 0.38 9.25 -17.85
N ASN A 101 -0.31 8.32 -17.21
CA ASN A 101 -0.95 7.18 -17.88
C ASN A 101 -2.23 6.77 -17.16
N ARG A 102 -3.37 7.13 -17.73
CA ARG A 102 -4.71 6.87 -17.16
C ARG A 102 -5.18 5.43 -17.31
N ASP A 103 -4.48 4.62 -18.11
CA ASP A 103 -4.80 3.20 -18.28
C ASP A 103 -4.22 2.35 -17.15
N LEU A 104 -3.37 2.92 -16.30
CA LEU A 104 -2.82 2.24 -15.14
C LEU A 104 -3.79 2.21 -13.98
N MET A 105 -3.93 1.05 -13.37
CA MET A 105 -4.58 0.88 -12.07
C MET A 105 -3.60 1.28 -10.97
N CYS A 106 -3.97 2.28 -10.18
CA CYS A 106 -3.09 2.85 -9.17
C CYS A 106 -3.38 2.25 -7.78
N ILE A 107 -2.34 1.71 -7.12
CA ILE A 107 -2.40 1.25 -5.73
C ILE A 107 -1.37 2.02 -4.91
N GLY A 108 -1.82 2.74 -3.89
CA GLY A 108 -0.97 3.39 -2.91
C GLY A 108 -1.03 2.66 -1.57
N VAL A 109 0.12 2.31 -1.01
CA VAL A 109 0.21 1.71 0.33
C VAL A 109 1.06 2.61 1.22
N SER A 110 0.53 2.93 2.39
CA SER A 110 1.17 3.85 3.32
C SER A 110 0.79 3.48 4.76
N GLY A 111 1.66 3.79 5.70
CA GLY A 111 1.33 3.69 7.12
C GLY A 111 0.55 4.91 7.61
N ASP A 112 -0.04 4.77 8.77
CA ASP A 112 -0.78 5.83 9.45
C ASP A 112 0.10 7.05 9.79
N GLY A 113 1.32 6.84 10.25
CA GLY A 113 2.29 7.92 10.48
C GLY A 113 2.65 8.67 9.20
N ASP A 114 2.80 7.97 8.09
CA ASP A 114 3.05 8.54 6.78
C ASP A 114 1.81 9.31 6.26
N SER A 115 0.62 8.75 6.41
CA SER A 115 -0.64 9.31 5.88
C SER A 115 -1.25 10.37 6.79
N ALA A 116 -1.43 10.08 8.09
CA ALA A 116 -2.17 10.93 9.01
C ALA A 116 -1.32 12.00 9.70
N SER A 117 -0.02 11.75 9.89
CA SER A 117 0.87 12.75 10.51
C SER A 117 1.51 13.64 9.44
N ILE A 118 2.50 13.10 8.71
CA ILE A 118 3.29 13.88 7.75
C ILE A 118 2.49 14.20 6.49
N GLY A 119 1.66 13.25 6.04
CA GLY A 119 0.95 13.28 4.77
C GLY A 119 -0.49 13.78 4.82
N LEU A 120 -1.01 14.26 5.95
CA LEU A 120 -2.43 14.55 6.11
C LEU A 120 -2.99 15.49 5.03
N GLY A 121 -2.28 16.54 4.71
CA GLY A 121 -2.66 17.45 3.62
C GLY A 121 -2.68 16.76 2.25
N GLN A 122 -1.75 15.84 2.01
CA GLN A 122 -1.70 15.06 0.77
C GLN A 122 -2.85 14.04 0.69
N PHE A 123 -3.15 13.36 1.80
CA PHE A 123 -4.30 12.49 1.95
C PHE A 123 -5.60 13.24 1.65
N ALA A 124 -5.83 14.36 2.34
CA ALA A 124 -7.03 15.18 2.16
C ALA A 124 -7.20 15.63 0.70
N HIS A 125 -6.13 16.09 0.07
CA HIS A 125 -6.22 16.57 -1.31
C HIS A 125 -6.37 15.47 -2.35
N VAL A 126 -5.80 14.29 -2.18
CA VAL A 126 -5.98 13.17 -3.12
C VAL A 126 -7.41 12.64 -3.06
N VAL A 127 -7.99 12.53 -1.86
CA VAL A 127 -9.39 12.14 -1.67
C VAL A 127 -10.32 13.19 -2.28
N ARG A 128 -10.13 14.48 -1.93
CA ARG A 128 -10.94 15.58 -2.48
C ARG A 128 -10.91 15.67 -4.00
N ARG A 129 -9.76 15.37 -4.62
CA ARG A 129 -9.63 15.34 -6.09
C ARG A 129 -10.22 14.08 -6.71
N ARG A 130 -10.61 13.10 -5.90
CA ARG A 130 -11.10 11.79 -6.37
C ARG A 130 -10.13 11.15 -7.37
N THR A 131 -8.82 11.21 -7.04
CA THR A 131 -7.80 10.57 -7.87
C THR A 131 -8.13 9.07 -7.98
N ASN A 132 -8.15 8.54 -9.21
CA ASN A 132 -8.48 7.14 -9.44
C ASN A 132 -7.37 6.22 -8.91
N MET A 133 -7.51 5.80 -7.66
CA MET A 133 -6.56 4.94 -6.97
C MET A 133 -7.23 4.16 -5.84
N LEU A 134 -6.66 3.01 -5.52
CA LEU A 134 -6.87 2.34 -4.24
C LEU A 134 -5.80 2.85 -3.26
N TYR A 135 -6.23 3.48 -2.17
CA TYR A 135 -5.35 3.97 -1.11
C TYR A 135 -5.49 3.08 0.13
N LEU A 136 -4.46 2.31 0.42
CA LEU A 136 -4.41 1.43 1.59
C LEU A 136 -3.58 2.10 2.68
N VAL A 137 -4.16 2.24 3.87
CA VAL A 137 -3.47 2.75 5.06
C VAL A 137 -3.33 1.61 6.07
N ASP A 138 -2.10 1.16 6.26
CA ASP A 138 -1.78 0.18 7.29
C ASP A 138 -1.70 0.90 8.64
N ASN A 139 -2.82 0.93 9.37
CA ASN A 139 -2.94 1.68 10.62
C ASN A 139 -2.64 0.80 11.84
N ASN A 140 -1.53 1.08 12.50
CA ASN A 140 -1.13 0.45 13.75
C ASN A 140 -0.85 1.45 14.89
N GLY A 141 -1.17 2.73 14.70
CA GLY A 141 -1.01 3.80 15.69
C GLY A 141 0.43 4.24 15.94
N THR A 142 1.42 3.70 15.19
CA THR A 142 2.83 3.97 15.48
C THR A 142 3.71 4.10 14.24
N TYR A 143 4.84 4.82 14.40
CA TYR A 143 5.98 4.73 13.50
C TYR A 143 6.82 3.50 13.86
N GLY A 144 6.45 2.33 13.33
CA GLY A 144 7.10 1.06 13.69
C GLY A 144 8.56 0.96 13.28
N LEU A 145 8.92 1.46 12.09
CA LEU A 145 10.30 1.40 11.56
C LEU A 145 11.30 2.14 12.45
N THR A 146 10.89 3.24 13.05
CA THR A 146 11.71 4.08 13.95
C THR A 146 11.55 3.75 15.42
N LYS A 147 10.99 2.56 15.74
CA LYS A 147 10.89 1.94 17.06
C LYS A 147 9.76 2.47 17.96
N GLY A 148 8.69 3.03 17.38
CA GLY A 148 7.42 3.16 18.12
C GLY A 148 7.12 4.55 18.65
N GLN A 149 7.38 5.59 17.87
CA GLN A 149 6.80 6.91 18.14
C GLN A 149 5.29 6.85 17.85
N PHE A 150 4.50 7.62 18.58
CA PHE A 150 3.09 7.75 18.30
C PHE A 150 2.85 8.36 16.91
N SER A 151 1.92 7.80 16.18
CA SER A 151 1.36 8.45 15.00
C SER A 151 0.16 9.31 15.39
N ALA A 152 -0.36 10.09 14.45
CA ALA A 152 -1.55 10.90 14.68
C ALA A 152 -2.85 10.08 14.84
N THR A 153 -2.83 8.79 14.58
CA THR A 153 -3.96 7.86 14.78
C THR A 153 -3.86 7.05 16.06
N ASN A 154 -2.80 7.28 16.86
CA ASN A 154 -2.60 6.56 18.12
C ASN A 154 -3.61 6.98 19.17
N ASP A 155 -4.15 6.00 19.91
CA ASP A 155 -5.16 6.23 20.94
C ASP A 155 -4.63 7.14 22.04
N LYS A 156 -5.47 8.10 22.48
CA LYS A 156 -5.20 8.92 23.65
C LYS A 156 -5.02 8.06 24.90
N GLY A 157 -4.01 8.37 25.68
CA GLY A 157 -3.66 7.60 26.87
C GLY A 157 -2.77 6.39 26.62
N SER A 158 -2.54 5.98 25.37
CA SER A 158 -1.54 4.95 25.06
C SER A 158 -0.16 5.35 25.56
N THR A 159 0.59 4.40 26.07
CA THR A 159 1.89 4.67 26.70
C THR A 159 3.04 4.18 25.81
N SER A 160 4.00 5.07 25.55
CA SER A 160 5.23 4.72 24.81
C SER A 160 6.11 3.75 25.62
N LYS A 161 7.09 3.11 24.96
CA LYS A 161 8.09 2.27 25.66
C LYS A 161 8.86 3.00 26.77
N LYS A 162 8.89 4.34 26.76
CA LYS A 162 9.53 5.18 27.77
C LYS A 162 8.57 5.64 28.87
N GLY A 163 7.33 5.11 28.90
CA GLY A 163 6.33 5.49 29.90
C GLY A 163 5.64 6.84 29.66
N VAL A 164 5.87 7.47 28.51
CA VAL A 164 5.23 8.77 28.20
C VAL A 164 3.86 8.51 27.57
N PRO A 165 2.76 9.07 28.12
CA PRO A 165 1.42 8.89 27.57
C PRO A 165 1.18 9.79 26.35
N ASN A 166 0.36 9.32 25.39
CA ASN A 166 -0.17 10.14 24.32
C ASN A 166 -1.30 11.03 24.87
N LEU A 167 -1.15 12.34 24.75
CA LEU A 167 -2.12 13.34 25.25
C LEU A 167 -3.09 13.81 24.16
N TYR A 168 -2.87 13.46 22.92
CA TYR A 168 -3.63 13.96 21.77
C TYR A 168 -4.76 13.02 21.39
N GLU A 169 -5.85 13.59 20.86
CA GLU A 169 -6.93 12.83 20.26
C GLU A 169 -6.48 12.24 18.91
N PRO A 170 -6.86 11.00 18.58
CA PRO A 170 -6.50 10.38 17.32
C PRO A 170 -7.24 11.03 16.14
N ILE A 171 -6.56 11.11 15.00
CA ILE A 171 -7.20 11.46 13.73
C ILE A 171 -7.93 10.22 13.20
N ASP A 172 -9.23 10.36 12.96
CA ASP A 172 -10.05 9.36 12.29
C ASP A 172 -9.99 9.59 10.76
N LEU A 173 -9.15 8.79 10.09
CA LEU A 173 -8.98 8.86 8.64
C LEU A 173 -10.21 8.41 7.88
N VAL A 174 -11.02 7.49 8.44
CA VAL A 174 -12.26 7.00 7.82
C VAL A 174 -13.29 8.12 7.77
N SER A 175 -13.57 8.74 8.91
CA SER A 175 -14.48 9.89 8.99
C SER A 175 -14.01 11.05 8.12
N LEU A 176 -12.72 11.33 8.09
CA LEU A 176 -12.14 12.36 7.25
C LEU A 176 -12.33 12.05 5.76
N ALA A 177 -12.08 10.82 5.34
CA ALA A 177 -12.25 10.39 3.94
C ALA A 177 -13.73 10.54 3.50
N LEU A 178 -14.68 10.13 4.35
CA LEU A 178 -16.09 10.28 4.09
C LEU A 178 -16.50 11.75 3.93
N GLN A 179 -16.05 12.62 4.84
CA GLN A 179 -16.33 14.07 4.76
C GLN A 179 -15.73 14.72 3.51
N LEU A 180 -14.62 14.22 3.02
CA LEU A 180 -13.96 14.71 1.81
C LEU A 180 -14.57 14.11 0.52
N GLY A 181 -15.54 13.21 0.63
CA GLY A 181 -16.27 12.63 -0.48
C GLY A 181 -15.55 11.48 -1.18
N ALA A 182 -14.86 10.64 -0.41
CA ALA A 182 -14.35 9.37 -0.94
C ALA A 182 -15.49 8.53 -1.53
N SER A 183 -15.24 7.87 -2.65
CA SER A 183 -16.24 7.06 -3.36
C SER A 183 -16.50 5.73 -2.65
N PHE A 184 -15.52 5.25 -1.91
CA PHE A 184 -15.54 4.00 -1.15
C PHE A 184 -14.59 4.14 0.06
N VAL A 185 -15.02 3.68 1.22
CA VAL A 185 -14.22 3.64 2.46
C VAL A 185 -14.47 2.33 3.19
#